data_29f4e9f0cd258b948ebf0c30ecea07d3
#
_entry.id   29f4e9f0cd258b948ebf0c30ecea07d3
#
_cell.length_a   1.000
_cell.length_b   1.000
_cell.length_c   1.000
_cell.angle_alpha   90.00
_cell.angle_beta   90.00
_cell.angle_gamma   90.00
#
_symmetry.space_group_name_H-M   'P 1'
#
loop_
_entity.id
_entity.type
_entity.pdbx_description
1 polymer ?
#
loop_
_entity_poly.entity_id
_entity_poly.type
_entity_poly.pdbx_seq_one_letter_code
_entity_poly.pdbx_strand_id
1 'polypeptide(L)'
;MKFDIKGLKKTNRWDSKTQDECAWVEGTNVRGQPGWLKGGADYIVFEREESWLSVNREELLDFVQEKLKKNLYAIGKKPYHIYQRDQRKDKITLVPFKDIEELKDVRRLDK
;
A
#
# COMPACT_ATOMS: atom_id res chain seq x y z
N MET A 1 2.26 -9.28 -18.82
CA MET A 1 1.64 -8.60 -17.66
C MET A 1 2.54 -8.80 -16.44
N LYS A 2 2.80 -7.73 -15.71
CA LYS A 2 3.71 -7.77 -14.55
C LYS A 2 2.93 -7.63 -13.25
N PHE A 3 3.20 -8.53 -12.30
CA PHE A 3 2.61 -8.52 -10.97
C PHE A 3 3.70 -8.26 -9.93
N ASP A 4 3.41 -7.41 -8.96
CA ASP A 4 4.28 -7.19 -7.80
C ASP A 4 3.54 -7.74 -6.58
N ILE A 5 4.11 -8.74 -5.92
CA ILE A 5 3.46 -9.43 -4.80
C ILE A 5 3.98 -8.87 -3.49
N LYS A 6 3.06 -8.44 -2.63
CA LYS A 6 3.36 -7.91 -1.30
C LYS A 6 2.84 -8.87 -0.24
N GLY A 7 3.76 -9.47 0.52
CA GLY A 7 3.42 -10.42 1.57
C GLY A 7 2.77 -9.78 2.78
N LEU A 8 2.11 -10.59 3.60
CA LEU A 8 1.54 -10.17 4.87
C LEU A 8 2.63 -9.57 5.77
N LYS A 9 2.27 -8.49 6.46
CA LYS A 9 3.15 -7.83 7.41
C LYS A 9 2.68 -8.11 8.83
N LYS A 10 3.62 -8.31 9.75
CA LYS A 10 3.31 -8.37 11.17
C LYS A 10 3.06 -6.97 11.72
N THR A 11 2.22 -6.86 12.73
CA THR A 11 1.96 -5.58 13.40
C THR A 11 3.26 -5.02 13.98
N ASN A 12 4.09 -5.90 14.57
CA ASN A 12 5.47 -5.61 14.96
C ASN A 12 6.24 -6.94 15.00
N ARG A 13 7.56 -6.88 15.14
CA ARG A 13 8.41 -8.09 15.09
C ARG A 13 8.22 -9.04 16.27
N TRP A 14 7.64 -8.57 17.37
CA TRP A 14 7.42 -9.36 18.58
C TRP A 14 6.01 -9.96 18.64
N ASP A 15 5.12 -9.51 17.78
CA ASP A 15 3.72 -9.91 17.76
C ASP A 15 3.50 -10.97 16.68
N SER A 16 2.77 -12.03 17.00
CA SER A 16 2.38 -13.03 16.01
C SER A 16 1.23 -12.56 15.11
N LYS A 17 0.56 -11.47 15.48
CA LYS A 17 -0.54 -10.93 14.66
C LYS A 17 0.00 -10.27 13.41
N THR A 18 -0.70 -10.50 12.30
CA THR A 18 -0.40 -9.84 11.03
C THR A 18 -1.28 -8.61 10.86
N GLN A 19 -0.80 -7.64 10.08
CA GLN A 19 -1.58 -6.46 9.75
C GLN A 19 -2.45 -6.78 8.53
N ASP A 20 -3.75 -6.97 8.76
CA ASP A 20 -4.68 -7.33 7.69
C ASP A 20 -5.78 -6.28 7.44
N GLU A 21 -5.72 -5.13 8.09
CA GLU A 21 -6.70 -4.06 7.88
C GLU A 21 -6.25 -3.02 6.86
N CYS A 22 -4.96 -2.72 6.85
CA CYS A 22 -4.38 -1.70 5.99
C CYS A 22 -3.11 -2.20 5.33
N ALA A 23 -2.84 -1.70 4.13
CA ALA A 23 -1.58 -1.90 3.44
C ALA A 23 -0.68 -0.67 3.61
N TRP A 24 0.63 -0.89 3.78
CA TRP A 24 1.61 0.17 3.63
C TRP A 24 1.96 0.29 2.14
N VAL A 25 1.72 1.47 1.58
CA VAL A 25 1.94 1.75 0.16
C VAL A 25 3.11 2.70 0.01
N GLU A 26 4.10 2.30 -0.80
CA GLU A 26 5.36 3.03 -0.94
C GLU A 26 5.38 3.89 -2.20
N GLY A 27 5.35 5.21 -2.01
CA GLY A 27 5.49 6.18 -3.10
C GLY A 27 6.94 6.59 -3.34
N THR A 28 7.81 6.49 -2.32
CA THR A 28 9.24 6.77 -2.42
C THR A 28 9.98 5.70 -1.65
N ASN A 29 11.02 5.12 -2.24
CA ASN A 29 11.80 4.07 -1.59
C ASN A 29 12.89 4.64 -0.66
N VAL A 30 13.64 3.76 0.02
CA VAL A 30 14.65 4.15 1.00
C VAL A 30 15.81 4.99 0.41
N ARG A 31 15.99 4.95 -0.91
CA ARG A 31 17.01 5.71 -1.62
C ARG A 31 16.50 7.05 -2.16
N GLY A 32 15.22 7.38 -1.92
CA GLY A 32 14.61 8.59 -2.43
C GLY A 32 14.15 8.49 -3.89
N GLN A 33 14.22 7.30 -4.48
CA GLN A 33 13.70 7.04 -5.83
C GLN A 33 12.21 6.71 -5.78
N PRO A 34 11.48 6.70 -6.92
CA PRO A 34 10.08 6.29 -6.93
C PRO A 34 9.93 4.88 -6.34
N GLY A 35 8.96 4.72 -5.44
CA GLY A 35 8.64 3.44 -4.84
C GLY A 35 7.81 2.56 -5.79
N TRP A 36 7.44 1.36 -5.30
CA TRP A 36 6.73 0.39 -6.15
C TRP A 36 5.36 0.86 -6.65
N LEU A 37 4.72 1.79 -5.96
CA LEU A 37 3.43 2.34 -6.40
C LEU A 37 3.58 3.09 -7.73
N LYS A 38 4.75 3.68 -7.97
CA LYS A 38 5.09 4.39 -9.21
C LYS A 38 5.95 3.55 -10.14
N GLY A 39 6.04 2.25 -9.89
CA GLY A 39 6.88 1.35 -10.65
C GLY A 39 6.22 0.85 -11.93
N GLY A 40 6.80 -0.22 -12.49
CA GLY A 40 6.37 -0.77 -13.77
C GLY A 40 5.42 -1.95 -13.70
N ALA A 41 4.94 -2.33 -12.53
CA ALA A 41 3.97 -3.42 -12.44
C ALA A 41 2.60 -3.00 -12.95
N ASP A 42 1.89 -3.92 -13.57
CA ASP A 42 0.51 -3.69 -14.01
C ASP A 42 -0.46 -3.83 -12.82
N TYR A 43 -0.21 -4.82 -11.97
CA TYR A 43 -1.03 -5.12 -10.80
C TYR A 43 -0.15 -5.28 -9.56
N ILE A 44 -0.69 -4.85 -8.43
CA ILE A 44 -0.13 -5.15 -7.12
C ILE A 44 -1.00 -6.23 -6.49
N VAL A 45 -0.37 -7.30 -6.00
CA VAL A 45 -1.09 -8.40 -5.35
C VAL A 45 -0.72 -8.41 -3.88
N PHE A 46 -1.70 -8.09 -3.03
CA PHE A 46 -1.51 -8.11 -1.58
C PHE A 46 -1.89 -9.45 -1.01
N GLU A 47 -0.98 -10.05 -0.24
CA GLU A 47 -1.31 -11.21 0.56
C GLU A 47 -2.09 -10.78 1.80
N ARG A 48 -3.25 -11.41 2.01
CA ARG A 48 -4.05 -11.24 3.22
C ARG A 48 -4.12 -12.56 3.97
N GLU A 49 -4.68 -12.55 5.18
CA GLU A 49 -4.75 -13.79 5.98
C GLU A 49 -5.53 -14.90 5.27
N GLU A 50 -6.68 -14.56 4.69
CA GLU A 50 -7.60 -15.52 4.09
C GLU A 50 -7.69 -15.44 2.57
N SER A 51 -6.97 -14.49 1.96
CA SER A 51 -7.12 -14.26 0.52
C SER A 51 -5.91 -13.54 -0.07
N TRP A 52 -5.92 -13.44 -1.39
CA TRP A 52 -5.04 -12.56 -2.16
C TRP A 52 -5.90 -11.47 -2.79
N LEU A 53 -5.43 -10.23 -2.77
CA LEU A 53 -6.14 -9.09 -3.35
C LEU A 53 -5.27 -8.47 -4.44
N SER A 54 -5.73 -8.54 -5.68
CA SER A 54 -5.04 -7.96 -6.84
C SER A 54 -5.71 -6.64 -7.21
N VAL A 55 -4.92 -5.59 -7.40
CA VAL A 55 -5.43 -4.27 -7.77
C VAL A 55 -4.57 -3.66 -8.87
N ASN A 56 -5.21 -3.00 -9.82
CA ASN A 56 -4.51 -2.25 -10.86
C ASN A 56 -3.63 -1.17 -10.22
N ARG A 57 -2.33 -1.19 -10.54
CA ARG A 57 -1.37 -0.28 -9.90
C ARG A 57 -1.67 1.19 -10.20
N GLU A 58 -1.97 1.52 -11.46
CA GLU A 58 -2.25 2.91 -11.83
C GLU A 58 -3.50 3.44 -11.15
N GLU A 59 -4.53 2.62 -11.07
CA GLU A 59 -5.76 3.00 -10.37
C GLU A 59 -5.49 3.23 -8.88
N LEU A 60 -4.69 2.36 -8.26
CA LEU A 60 -4.31 2.52 -6.86
C LEU A 60 -3.49 3.80 -6.66
N LEU A 61 -2.54 4.07 -7.57
CA LEU A 61 -1.72 5.29 -7.51
C LEU A 61 -2.60 6.54 -7.56
N ASP A 62 -3.50 6.62 -8.53
CA ASP A 62 -4.38 7.78 -8.69
C ASP A 62 -5.26 8.00 -7.45
N PHE A 63 -5.81 6.91 -6.93
CA PHE A 63 -6.65 6.94 -5.73
C PHE A 63 -5.87 7.45 -4.51
N VAL A 64 -4.68 6.91 -4.28
CA VAL A 64 -3.85 7.29 -3.14
C VAL A 64 -3.40 8.75 -3.25
N GLN A 65 -2.97 9.19 -4.45
CA GLN A 65 -2.55 10.57 -4.66
C GLN A 65 -3.68 11.55 -4.39
N GLU A 66 -4.89 11.24 -4.82
CA GLU A 66 -6.04 12.09 -4.57
C GLU A 66 -6.35 12.18 -3.07
N LYS A 67 -6.29 11.08 -2.34
CA LYS A 67 -6.52 11.05 -0.90
C LYS A 67 -5.47 11.85 -0.15
N LEU A 68 -4.19 11.73 -0.52
CA LEU A 68 -3.11 12.50 0.08
C LEU A 68 -3.32 14.00 -0.16
N LYS A 69 -3.72 14.38 -1.36
CA LYS A 69 -4.00 15.78 -1.70
C LYS A 69 -5.15 16.33 -0.87
N LYS A 70 -6.23 15.57 -0.70
CA LYS A 70 -7.39 15.98 0.13
C LYS A 70 -7.00 16.18 1.59
N ASN A 71 -6.03 15.42 2.08
CA ASN A 71 -5.50 15.55 3.44
C ASN A 71 -4.39 16.61 3.54
N LEU A 72 -4.17 17.41 2.50
CA LEU A 72 -3.14 18.45 2.44
C LEU A 72 -1.74 17.88 2.73
N TYR A 73 -1.48 16.64 2.30
CA TYR A 73 -0.20 15.93 2.50
C TYR A 73 0.22 15.88 3.98
N ALA A 74 -0.75 15.69 4.87
CA ALA A 74 -0.49 15.60 6.30
C ALA A 74 0.46 14.45 6.64
N ILE A 75 1.27 14.63 7.68
CA ILE A 75 2.29 13.67 8.11
C ILE A 75 1.78 12.88 9.32
N GLY A 76 2.07 11.58 9.34
CA GLY A 76 1.72 10.71 10.46
C GLY A 76 1.48 9.27 10.07
N LYS A 77 1.11 8.44 11.05
CA LYS A 77 0.82 7.01 10.86
C LYS A 77 -0.66 6.71 10.65
N LYS A 78 -1.45 7.70 10.30
CA LYS A 78 -2.90 7.52 10.05
C LYS A 78 -3.13 7.22 8.56
N PRO A 79 -4.27 6.60 8.21
CA PRO A 79 -4.60 6.38 6.80
C PRO A 79 -4.51 7.67 5.99
N TYR A 80 -3.89 7.57 4.82
CA TYR A 80 -3.71 8.68 3.88
C TYR A 80 -2.89 9.84 4.45
N HIS A 81 -2.03 9.56 5.43
CA HIS A 81 -0.99 10.48 5.89
C HIS A 81 0.36 9.95 5.40
N ILE A 82 1.29 10.86 5.19
CA ILE A 82 2.65 10.49 4.77
C ILE A 82 3.47 10.15 6.00
N TYR A 83 4.00 8.94 6.04
CA TYR A 83 4.91 8.50 7.09
C TYR A 83 6.30 8.29 6.50
N GLN A 84 7.28 8.91 7.12
CA GLN A 84 8.69 8.74 6.76
C GLN A 84 9.45 8.28 8.00
N ARG A 85 10.07 7.10 7.90
CA ARG A 85 10.83 6.54 9.02
C ARG A 85 12.11 7.35 9.24
N ASP A 86 12.54 7.44 10.50
CA ASP A 86 13.75 8.16 10.86
C ASP A 86 14.97 7.63 10.09
N GLN A 87 15.81 8.55 9.60
CA GLN A 87 17.02 8.26 8.86
C GLN A 87 16.81 7.48 7.56
N ARG A 88 15.58 7.45 7.04
CA ARG A 88 15.22 6.80 5.77
C ARG A 88 14.55 7.81 4.84
N LYS A 89 14.69 7.58 3.54
CA LYS A 89 14.08 8.43 2.53
C LYS A 89 12.74 7.92 2.02
N ASP A 90 12.35 6.72 2.43
CA ASP A 90 11.09 6.12 1.98
C ASP A 90 9.89 6.88 2.56
N LYS A 91 8.91 7.12 1.69
CA LYS A 91 7.63 7.73 2.06
C LYS A 91 6.53 6.73 1.82
N ILE A 92 5.84 6.38 2.88
CA ILE A 92 4.78 5.37 2.84
C ILE A 92 3.49 5.95 3.40
N THR A 93 2.37 5.37 3.03
CA THR A 93 1.08 5.73 3.59
C THR A 93 0.26 4.48 3.86
N LEU A 94 -0.59 4.51 4.87
CA LEU A 94 -1.53 3.45 5.16
C LEU A 94 -2.77 3.59 4.29
N VAL A 95 -3.16 2.50 3.64
CA VAL A 95 -4.37 2.46 2.81
C VAL A 95 -5.24 1.31 3.31
N PRO A 96 -6.46 1.59 3.83
CA PRO A 96 -7.34 0.53 4.28
C PRO A 96 -7.70 -0.42 3.14
N PHE A 97 -7.63 -1.73 3.39
CA PHE A 97 -8.00 -2.72 2.37
C PHE A 97 -9.45 -2.58 1.92
N LYS A 98 -10.36 -2.20 2.81
CA LYS A 98 -11.76 -1.96 2.44
C LYS A 98 -11.91 -0.91 1.34
N ASP A 99 -11.03 0.09 1.32
CA ASP A 99 -11.05 1.12 0.29
C ASP A 99 -10.46 0.59 -1.02
N ILE A 100 -9.40 -0.23 -0.93
CA ILE A 100 -8.82 -0.89 -2.12
C ILE A 100 -9.85 -1.82 -2.76
N GLU A 101 -10.61 -2.56 -1.97
CA GLU A 101 -11.63 -3.48 -2.45
C GLU A 101 -12.75 -2.78 -3.23
N GLU A 102 -12.96 -1.48 -3.02
CA GLU A 102 -13.97 -0.70 -3.72
C GLU A 102 -13.49 -0.11 -5.05
N LEU A 103 -12.20 -0.26 -5.38
CA LEU A 103 -11.69 0.18 -6.68
C LEU A 103 -12.24 -0.69 -7.81
N LYS A 104 -12.11 -0.22 -9.05
CA LYS A 104 -12.77 -0.85 -10.19
C LYS A 104 -12.08 -2.12 -10.66
N ASP A 105 -10.78 -2.08 -10.83
CA ASP A 105 -10.00 -3.21 -11.35
C ASP A 105 -9.32 -3.96 -10.20
N VAL A 106 -10.15 -4.65 -9.43
CA VAL A 106 -9.73 -5.40 -8.24
C VAL A 106 -10.28 -6.81 -8.32
N ARG A 107 -9.46 -7.79 -7.96
CA ARG A 107 -9.87 -9.19 -7.89
C ARG A 107 -9.42 -9.81 -6.58
N ARG A 108 -10.28 -10.62 -6.00
CA ARG A 108 -9.98 -11.36 -4.78
C ARG A 108 -9.91 -12.86 -5.11
N LEU A 109 -8.87 -13.51 -4.59
CA LEU A 109 -8.71 -14.96 -4.69
C LEU A 109 -8.58 -15.51 -3.28
N ASP A 110 -9.53 -16.34 -2.85
CA ASP A 110 -9.48 -16.97 -1.53
C ASP A 110 -8.39 -18.02 -1.49
N LYS A 111 -7.74 -18.13 -0.33
CA LYS A 111 -6.72 -19.15 -0.10
C LYS A 111 -7.29 -20.53 0.08
#